data_9a7d3251488fd32a3ea8aa0744cd844e
#
_entry.id   9a7d3251488fd32a3ea8aa0744cd844e
#
_cell.length_a   1.000
_cell.length_b   1.000
_cell.length_c   1.000
_cell.angle_alpha   90.00
_cell.angle_beta   90.00
_cell.angle_gamma   90.00
#
_symmetry.space_group_name_H-M   'P 1'
#
loop_
_entity.id
_entity.type
_entity.pdbx_description
1 polymer ?
#
loop_
_entity_poly.entity_id
_entity_poly.type
_entity_poly.pdbx_seq_one_letter_code
_entity_poly.pdbx_strand_id
1 'polypeptide(L)'
;MKTRYIKFFLGLLFVVVISTVLFSEKKASKVSLKDYKIAFNKIDGVQVGTDVLISGVKVGFVNQVSLDKNYPLVSISIDRNINLPNDSSISIQTDGLFGAKFMLIEIGGSEELMNENDFFSFYEDSILVEDLLKKIIELGEMKKNES
;
A
#
# COMPACT_ATOMS: atom_id res chain seq x y z
N MET A 1 -38.63 44.99 -7.59
CA MET A 1 -37.47 44.64 -6.75
C MET A 1 -37.53 43.22 -6.17
N LYS A 2 -38.67 42.67 -5.78
CA LYS A 2 -38.79 41.32 -5.13
C LYS A 2 -38.29 40.14 -6.01
N THR A 3 -38.47 40.18 -7.32
CA THR A 3 -38.07 39.10 -8.26
C THR A 3 -36.56 38.94 -8.39
N ARG A 4 -35.75 39.97 -8.19
CA ARG A 4 -34.29 39.88 -8.22
C ARG A 4 -33.73 39.16 -6.99
N TYR A 5 -34.29 39.37 -5.82
CA TYR A 5 -33.89 38.67 -4.62
C TYR A 5 -34.26 37.18 -4.66
N ILE A 6 -35.41 36.83 -5.22
CA ILE A 6 -35.86 35.44 -5.39
C ILE A 6 -34.86 34.67 -6.26
N LYS A 7 -34.44 35.27 -7.40
CA LYS A 7 -33.45 34.63 -8.30
C LYS A 7 -32.08 34.45 -7.62
N PHE A 8 -31.67 35.45 -6.83
CA PHE A 8 -30.43 35.37 -6.05
C PHE A 8 -30.46 34.25 -5.00
N PHE A 9 -31.54 34.16 -4.21
CA PHE A 9 -31.70 33.11 -3.22
C PHE A 9 -31.82 31.72 -3.85
N LEU A 10 -32.46 31.59 -5.01
CA LEU A 10 -32.53 30.34 -5.76
C LEU A 10 -31.13 29.90 -6.25
N GLY A 11 -30.33 30.83 -6.74
CA GLY A 11 -28.95 30.54 -7.15
C GLY A 11 -28.06 30.15 -5.97
N LEU A 12 -28.21 30.84 -4.83
CA LEU A 12 -27.47 30.52 -3.61
C LEU A 12 -27.84 29.11 -3.09
N LEU A 13 -29.14 28.78 -3.07
CA LEU A 13 -29.61 27.45 -2.70
C LEU A 13 -29.01 26.35 -3.59
N PHE A 14 -28.95 26.60 -4.91
CA PHE A 14 -28.39 25.67 -5.88
C PHE A 14 -26.89 25.42 -5.63
N VAL A 15 -26.14 26.47 -5.32
CA VAL A 15 -24.70 26.35 -4.97
C VAL A 15 -24.51 25.55 -3.70
N VAL A 16 -25.33 25.78 -2.67
CA VAL A 16 -25.27 25.02 -1.41
C VAL A 16 -25.58 23.53 -1.64
N VAL A 17 -26.61 23.23 -2.45
CA VAL A 17 -26.96 21.84 -2.79
C VAL A 17 -25.82 21.15 -3.54
N ILE A 18 -25.22 21.80 -4.54
CA ILE A 18 -24.07 21.25 -5.26
C ILE A 18 -22.89 21.03 -4.32
N SER A 19 -22.61 22.02 -3.45
CA SER A 19 -21.54 21.90 -2.45
C SER A 19 -21.75 20.67 -1.56
N THR A 20 -22.95 20.48 -1.02
CA THR A 20 -23.24 19.31 -0.16
C THR A 20 -23.12 17.99 -0.89
N VAL A 21 -23.46 17.93 -2.17
CA VAL A 21 -23.30 16.73 -3.01
C VAL A 21 -21.84 16.44 -3.32
N LEU A 22 -21.04 17.47 -3.63
CA LEU A 22 -19.61 17.33 -3.93
C LEU A 22 -18.77 16.99 -2.69
N PHE A 23 -19.11 17.56 -1.54
CA PHE A 23 -18.45 17.29 -0.26
C PHE A 23 -19.11 16.14 0.53
N SER A 24 -20.16 15.52 -0.01
CA SER A 24 -20.68 14.28 0.54
C SER A 24 -19.67 13.18 0.24
N GLU A 25 -18.66 13.06 1.10
CA GLU A 25 -17.79 11.89 1.10
C GLU A 25 -18.70 10.66 1.15
N LYS A 26 -18.60 9.81 0.13
CA LYS A 26 -19.19 8.46 0.19
C LYS A 26 -18.64 7.88 1.49
N LYS A 27 -19.49 7.69 2.50
CA LYS A 27 -19.14 6.90 3.69
C LYS A 27 -18.63 5.58 3.14
N ALA A 28 -17.31 5.46 3.02
CA ALA A 28 -16.68 4.20 2.75
C ALA A 28 -17.28 3.24 3.77
N SER A 29 -17.87 2.17 3.30
CA SER A 29 -18.32 1.07 4.14
C SER A 29 -17.23 0.90 5.20
N LYS A 30 -17.57 0.88 6.49
CA LYS A 30 -16.58 0.63 7.55
C LYS A 30 -16.07 -0.80 7.32
N VAL A 31 -15.13 -0.94 6.41
CA VAL A 31 -14.35 -2.16 6.28
C VAL A 31 -13.64 -2.28 7.62
N SER A 32 -14.00 -3.27 8.38
CA SER A 32 -13.28 -3.58 9.62
C SER A 32 -11.92 -4.08 9.19
N LEU A 33 -10.87 -3.41 9.62
CA LEU A 33 -9.49 -3.71 9.24
C LEU A 33 -8.77 -4.38 10.41
N LYS A 34 -7.77 -5.18 10.12
CA LYS A 34 -6.74 -5.68 11.05
C LYS A 34 -5.41 -5.10 10.64
N ASP A 35 -4.63 -4.69 11.62
CA ASP A 35 -3.30 -4.12 11.38
C ASP A 35 -2.22 -5.19 11.61
N TYR A 36 -1.19 -5.15 10.76
CA TYR A 36 -0.01 -6.01 10.86
C TYR A 36 1.25 -5.18 10.66
N LYS A 37 2.38 -5.65 11.16
CA LYS A 37 3.65 -4.91 11.14
C LYS A 37 4.73 -5.68 10.40
N ILE A 38 5.60 -4.96 9.73
CA ILE A 38 6.74 -5.49 9.00
C ILE A 38 7.95 -4.60 9.26
N ALA A 39 9.07 -5.20 9.65
CA ALA A 39 10.35 -4.49 9.77
C ALA A 39 11.21 -4.86 8.55
N PHE A 40 11.37 -3.92 7.63
CA PHE A 40 12.20 -4.09 6.43
C PHE A 40 13.62 -3.57 6.66
N ASN A 41 14.58 -3.99 5.81
CA ASN A 41 15.88 -3.32 5.72
C ASN A 41 15.79 -2.10 4.80
N LYS A 42 14.96 -2.16 3.76
CA LYS A 42 14.80 -1.10 2.75
C LYS A 42 13.39 -1.09 2.17
N ILE A 43 12.80 0.11 2.05
CA ILE A 43 11.41 0.29 1.60
C ILE A 43 11.27 1.31 0.46
N ASP A 44 12.18 1.33 -0.50
CA ASP A 44 12.17 2.33 -1.57
C ASP A 44 10.79 2.44 -2.26
N GLY A 45 10.22 3.64 -2.25
CA GLY A 45 8.97 3.97 -2.91
C GLY A 45 7.69 3.55 -2.16
N VAL A 46 7.79 2.90 -1.00
CA VAL A 46 6.63 2.60 -0.14
C VAL A 46 6.26 3.81 0.69
N GLN A 47 4.98 4.17 0.70
CA GLN A 47 4.44 5.29 1.45
C GLN A 47 3.05 4.95 2.02
N VAL A 48 2.54 5.79 2.91
CA VAL A 48 1.15 5.67 3.38
C VAL A 48 0.20 5.71 2.19
N GLY A 49 -0.72 4.75 2.14
CA GLY A 49 -1.64 4.56 1.02
C GLY A 49 -1.14 3.58 -0.06
N THR A 50 0.12 3.09 0.00
CA THR A 50 0.60 2.03 -0.89
C THR A 50 -0.31 0.81 -0.79
N ASP A 51 -0.73 0.26 -1.93
CA ASP A 51 -1.65 -0.87 -2.01
C ASP A 51 -1.02 -2.17 -1.49
N VAL A 52 -1.82 -2.97 -0.79
CA VAL A 52 -1.49 -4.34 -0.37
C VAL A 52 -2.38 -5.31 -1.13
N LEU A 53 -1.75 -6.28 -1.79
CA LEU A 53 -2.41 -7.23 -2.68
C LEU A 53 -2.20 -8.67 -2.20
N ILE A 54 -3.18 -9.52 -2.49
CA ILE A 54 -3.07 -10.98 -2.43
C ILE A 54 -3.51 -11.50 -3.80
N SER A 55 -2.66 -12.26 -4.47
CA SER A 55 -2.95 -12.82 -5.81
C SER A 55 -3.43 -11.76 -6.82
N GLY A 56 -2.90 -10.53 -6.75
CA GLY A 56 -3.27 -9.42 -7.61
C GLY A 56 -4.55 -8.66 -7.21
N VAL A 57 -5.24 -9.08 -6.14
CA VAL A 57 -6.43 -8.40 -5.63
C VAL A 57 -6.04 -7.49 -4.47
N LYS A 58 -6.48 -6.23 -4.51
CA LYS A 58 -6.26 -5.29 -3.42
C LYS A 58 -7.08 -5.70 -2.19
N VAL A 59 -6.38 -5.94 -1.08
CA VAL A 59 -6.95 -6.39 0.19
C VAL A 59 -6.72 -5.39 1.33
N GLY A 60 -5.87 -4.39 1.10
CA GLY A 60 -5.53 -3.42 2.12
C GLY A 60 -4.61 -2.31 1.60
N PHE A 61 -3.99 -1.63 2.52
CA PHE A 61 -3.05 -0.53 2.24
C PHE A 61 -2.09 -0.32 3.42
N VAL A 62 -0.98 0.37 3.13
CA VAL A 62 -0.04 0.85 4.14
C VAL A 62 -0.68 2.00 4.92
N ASN A 63 -0.84 1.83 6.23
CA ASN A 63 -1.43 2.86 7.09
C ASN A 63 -0.38 3.74 7.79
N GLN A 64 0.83 3.20 8.03
CA GLN A 64 1.91 3.94 8.66
C GLN A 64 3.28 3.46 8.17
N VAL A 65 4.21 4.41 8.04
CA VAL A 65 5.63 4.17 7.82
C VAL A 65 6.40 4.95 8.87
N SER A 66 7.31 4.29 9.57
CA SER A 66 8.13 4.87 10.64
C SER A 66 9.52 4.24 10.66
N LEU A 67 10.42 4.75 11.48
CA LEU A 67 11.73 4.14 11.75
C LEU A 67 11.75 3.62 13.19
N ASP A 68 12.16 2.38 13.36
CA ASP A 68 12.51 1.80 14.66
C ASP A 68 13.98 1.36 14.61
N LYS A 69 14.82 1.92 15.50
CA LYS A 69 16.25 1.62 15.59
C LYS A 69 16.98 1.64 14.23
N ASN A 70 16.66 2.61 13.38
CA ASN A 70 17.17 2.81 12.00
C ASN A 70 16.66 1.80 10.95
N TYR A 71 15.71 0.93 11.28
CA TYR A 71 15.04 0.07 10.34
C TYR A 71 13.64 0.61 10.01
N PRO A 72 13.23 0.59 8.74
CA PRO A 72 11.86 0.94 8.37
C PRO A 72 10.86 -0.04 8.99
N LEU A 73 9.92 0.52 9.75
CA LEU A 73 8.76 -0.18 10.27
C LEU A 73 7.52 0.25 9.51
N VAL A 74 6.91 -0.69 8.82
CA VAL A 74 5.69 -0.49 8.05
C VAL A 74 4.52 -1.14 8.76
N SER A 75 3.42 -0.42 8.92
CA SER A 75 2.14 -0.98 9.33
C SER A 75 1.20 -1.02 8.15
N ILE A 76 0.50 -2.13 7.98
CA ILE A 76 -0.50 -2.33 6.93
C ILE A 76 -1.86 -2.64 7.56
N SER A 77 -2.92 -2.14 6.93
CA SER A 77 -4.30 -2.46 7.30
C SER A 77 -4.93 -3.34 6.23
N ILE A 78 -5.43 -4.49 6.61
CA ILE A 78 -6.02 -5.51 5.72
C ILE A 78 -7.46 -5.79 6.13
N ASP A 79 -8.33 -6.13 5.17
CA ASP A 79 -9.71 -6.54 5.43
C ASP A 79 -9.77 -7.64 6.50
N ARG A 80 -10.56 -7.43 7.55
CA ARG A 80 -10.70 -8.36 8.69
C ARG A 80 -11.20 -9.74 8.30
N ASN A 81 -11.88 -9.88 7.18
CA ASN A 81 -12.36 -11.16 6.67
C ASN A 81 -11.22 -12.05 6.13
N ILE A 82 -10.03 -11.47 5.91
CA ILE A 82 -8.86 -12.22 5.44
C ILE A 82 -8.13 -12.77 6.65
N ASN A 83 -7.91 -14.08 6.63
CA ASN A 83 -7.09 -14.78 7.60
C ASN A 83 -5.71 -15.02 7.00
N LEU A 84 -4.68 -14.58 7.71
CA LEU A 84 -3.29 -14.76 7.32
C LEU A 84 -2.64 -15.85 8.17
N PRO A 85 -2.19 -16.96 7.58
CA PRO A 85 -1.31 -17.91 8.25
C PRO A 85 -0.02 -17.25 8.75
N ASN A 86 0.53 -17.72 9.84
CA ASN A 86 1.72 -17.14 10.49
C ASN A 86 3.01 -17.31 9.65
N ASP A 87 3.00 -18.23 8.68
CA ASP A 87 4.06 -18.47 7.69
C ASP A 87 3.83 -17.72 6.37
N SER A 88 2.85 -16.82 6.31
CA SER A 88 2.67 -15.94 5.14
C SER A 88 3.85 -15.01 5.00
N SER A 89 4.22 -14.71 3.74
CA SER A 89 5.28 -13.75 3.42
C SER A 89 4.73 -12.47 2.82
N ILE A 90 5.50 -11.39 2.89
CA ILE A 90 5.19 -10.12 2.27
C ILE A 90 6.40 -9.56 1.56
N SER A 91 6.21 -9.07 0.34
CA SER A 91 7.27 -8.49 -0.49
C SER A 91 6.88 -7.13 -1.04
N ILE A 92 7.89 -6.29 -1.31
CA ILE A 92 7.71 -5.01 -1.99
C ILE A 92 8.01 -5.20 -3.47
N GLN A 93 7.00 -4.98 -4.30
CA GLN A 93 7.10 -5.15 -5.75
C GLN A 93 6.84 -3.84 -6.50
N THR A 94 7.22 -3.83 -7.79
CA THR A 94 6.98 -2.71 -8.70
C THR A 94 6.03 -3.15 -9.79
N ASP A 95 5.05 -2.33 -10.12
CA ASP A 95 4.15 -2.58 -11.25
C ASP A 95 4.92 -2.35 -12.56
N GLY A 96 5.30 -3.45 -13.20
CA GLY A 96 6.20 -3.43 -14.34
C GLY A 96 7.61 -2.94 -13.98
N LEU A 97 8.26 -2.24 -14.92
CA LEU A 97 9.67 -1.82 -14.75
C LEU A 97 9.82 -0.49 -14.00
N PHE A 98 8.89 0.43 -14.17
CA PHE A 98 8.96 1.81 -13.65
C PHE A 98 7.64 2.27 -13.02
N GLY A 99 6.74 1.34 -12.70
CA GLY A 99 5.44 1.65 -12.12
C GLY A 99 5.48 1.96 -10.63
N ALA A 100 4.31 2.13 -10.05
CA ALA A 100 4.14 2.34 -8.62
C ALA A 100 4.57 1.11 -7.82
N LYS A 101 5.01 1.32 -6.59
CA LYS A 101 5.26 0.23 -5.64
C LYS A 101 3.95 -0.27 -5.04
N PHE A 102 3.90 -1.56 -4.79
CA PHE A 102 2.84 -2.21 -4.02
C PHE A 102 3.44 -3.31 -3.13
N MET A 103 2.70 -3.73 -2.15
CA MET A 103 3.08 -4.84 -1.29
C MET A 103 2.28 -6.07 -1.70
N LEU A 104 2.96 -7.19 -1.91
CA LEU A 104 2.33 -8.47 -2.24
C LEU A 104 2.45 -9.40 -1.05
N ILE A 105 1.32 -9.94 -0.60
CA ILE A 105 1.26 -11.01 0.40
C ILE A 105 1.09 -12.33 -0.34
N GLU A 106 1.95 -13.28 -0.01
CA GLU A 106 1.82 -14.68 -0.39
C GLU A 106 1.32 -15.47 0.83
N ILE A 107 0.17 -16.09 0.68
CA ILE A 107 -0.49 -16.83 1.75
C ILE A 107 0.28 -18.12 2.04
N GLY A 108 0.63 -18.32 3.30
CA GLY A 108 1.26 -19.54 3.78
C GLY A 108 0.30 -20.73 3.91
N GLY A 109 0.79 -21.83 4.40
CA GLY A 109 0.03 -23.08 4.57
C GLY A 109 -0.17 -23.50 6.03
N SER A 110 0.28 -22.71 6.99
CA SER A 110 0.13 -23.01 8.42
C SER A 110 -1.33 -22.97 8.88
N GLU A 111 -1.70 -23.85 9.79
CA GLU A 111 -2.99 -23.80 10.47
C GLU A 111 -3.07 -22.67 11.51
N GLU A 112 -1.91 -22.20 11.99
CA GLU A 112 -1.84 -21.09 12.93
C GLU A 112 -1.99 -19.76 12.18
N LEU A 113 -2.85 -18.89 12.69
CA LEU A 113 -3.14 -17.60 12.09
C LEU A 113 -2.42 -16.47 12.84
N MET A 114 -2.03 -15.44 12.11
CA MET A 114 -1.52 -14.20 12.68
C MET A 114 -2.62 -13.46 13.45
N ASN A 115 -2.25 -12.91 14.59
CA ASN A 115 -3.12 -12.02 15.37
C ASN A 115 -2.97 -10.56 14.89
N GLU A 116 -3.92 -9.74 15.27
CA GLU A 116 -3.83 -8.30 15.03
C GLU A 116 -2.59 -7.71 15.72
N ASN A 117 -1.85 -6.88 15.00
CA ASN A 117 -0.56 -6.28 15.36
C ASN A 117 0.65 -7.24 15.39
N ASP A 118 0.50 -8.48 14.97
CA ASP A 118 1.65 -9.38 14.81
C ASP A 118 2.61 -8.90 13.71
N PHE A 119 3.85 -9.36 13.81
CA PHE A 119 4.87 -9.10 12.81
C PHE A 119 4.94 -10.22 11.79
N PHE A 120 5.07 -9.84 10.51
CA PHE A 120 5.46 -10.81 9.49
C PHE A 120 6.86 -11.34 9.78
N SER A 121 7.00 -12.67 9.79
CA SER A 121 8.28 -13.35 9.99
C SER A 121 9.08 -13.46 8.69
N PHE A 122 8.39 -13.47 7.54
CA PHE A 122 8.98 -13.61 6.21
C PHE A 122 8.66 -12.37 5.38
N TYR A 123 9.72 -11.68 4.94
CA TYR A 123 9.58 -10.48 4.10
C TYR A 123 10.73 -10.36 3.12
N GLU A 124 10.46 -9.71 1.99
CA GLU A 124 11.45 -9.37 0.98
C GLU A 124 11.47 -7.85 0.77
N ASP A 125 12.68 -7.29 0.81
CA ASP A 125 12.92 -5.86 0.64
C ASP A 125 12.65 -5.40 -0.80
N SER A 126 12.53 -4.09 -0.98
CA SER A 126 12.44 -3.47 -2.30
C SER A 126 13.72 -3.69 -3.11
N ILE A 127 13.59 -4.20 -4.31
CA ILE A 127 14.67 -4.28 -5.29
C ILE A 127 14.54 -3.10 -6.26
N LEU A 128 15.64 -2.37 -6.46
CA LEU A 128 15.73 -1.31 -7.48
C LEU A 128 16.21 -1.90 -8.79
N VAL A 129 15.61 -1.47 -9.90
CA VAL A 129 16.05 -1.84 -11.26
C VAL A 129 17.51 -1.47 -11.49
N GLU A 130 17.95 -0.35 -10.90
CA GLU A 130 19.34 0.10 -10.95
C GLU A 130 20.33 -0.90 -10.34
N ASP A 131 19.97 -1.52 -9.21
CA ASP A 131 20.79 -2.54 -8.55
C ASP A 131 20.91 -3.82 -9.41
N LEU A 132 19.81 -4.21 -10.07
CA LEU A 132 19.82 -5.32 -11.02
C LEU A 132 20.68 -5.04 -12.23
N LEU A 133 20.57 -3.84 -12.84
CA LEU A 133 21.40 -3.44 -13.99
C LEU A 133 22.87 -3.40 -13.61
N LYS A 134 23.23 -2.86 -12.46
CA LYS A 134 24.59 -2.84 -11.94
C LYS A 134 25.17 -4.26 -11.81
N LYS A 135 24.40 -5.16 -11.25
CA LYS A 135 24.80 -6.57 -11.10
C LYS A 135 24.97 -7.28 -12.44
N ILE A 136 24.13 -7.00 -13.43
CA ILE A 136 24.27 -7.54 -14.80
C ILE A 136 25.55 -7.03 -15.46
N ILE A 137 25.87 -5.74 -15.31
CA ILE A 137 27.09 -5.14 -15.85
C ILE A 137 28.32 -5.78 -15.21
N GLU A 138 28.36 -5.88 -13.87
CA GLU A 138 29.47 -6.52 -13.14
C GLU A 138 29.71 -7.97 -13.59
N LEU A 139 28.63 -8.76 -13.76
CA LEU A 139 28.74 -10.13 -14.24
C LEU A 139 29.23 -10.21 -15.69
N GLY A 140 28.84 -9.25 -16.53
CA GLY A 140 29.32 -9.14 -17.92
C GLY A 140 30.81 -8.83 -18.00
N GLU A 141 31.29 -7.94 -17.14
CA GLU A 141 32.72 -7.57 -17.08
C GLU A 141 33.59 -8.71 -16.54
N MET A 142 33.14 -9.43 -15.51
CA MET A 142 33.86 -10.61 -14.99
C MET A 142 34.04 -11.66 -16.07
N LYS A 143 33.00 -11.98 -16.84
CA LYS A 143 33.06 -12.98 -17.93
C LYS A 143 33.99 -12.55 -19.08
N LYS A 144 34.13 -11.25 -19.32
CA LYS A 144 35.04 -10.73 -20.36
C LYS A 144 36.53 -10.81 -19.94
N ASN A 145 36.82 -10.75 -18.65
CA ASN A 145 38.16 -10.83 -18.10
C ASN A 145 38.70 -12.27 -17.94
N GLU A 146 37.81 -13.26 -18.05
CA GLU A 146 38.15 -14.71 -18.01
C GLU A 146 38.35 -15.34 -19.40
N SER A 147 38.17 -14.55 -20.47
CA SER A 147 38.37 -14.99 -21.89
C SER A 147 39.64 -14.37 -22.45
#